data_ddbf6d43308cade3ff9f6b8f6d34fafb
#
_entry.id   ddbf6d43308cade3ff9f6b8f6d34fafb
#
_cell.length_a   1.000
_cell.length_b   1.000
_cell.length_c   1.000
_cell.angle_alpha   90.00
_cell.angle_beta   90.00
_cell.angle_gamma   90.00
#
_symmetry.space_group_name_H-M   'P 1'
#
loop_
_entity.id
_entity.type
_entity.pdbx_description
1 polymer ?
#
loop_
_entity_poly.entity_id
_entity_poly.type
_entity_poly.pdbx_seq_one_letter_code
_entity_poly.pdbx_strand_id
1 'polypeptide(L)' 'MTDEELEQQIIQQIEVLVEELGGTMSHLKRCNSMGRRSKVLQIEYNIEEPTL' A
#
# COMPACT_ATOMS: atom_id res chain seq x y z
N MET A 1 -13.46 5.42 -18.18
CA MET A 1 -12.90 5.10 -16.87
C MET A 1 -12.76 6.35 -16.04
N THR A 2 -13.24 6.30 -14.82
CA THR A 2 -13.00 7.38 -13.87
C THR A 2 -11.64 7.19 -13.20
N ASP A 3 -11.12 8.28 -12.66
CA ASP A 3 -9.83 8.22 -11.94
C ASP A 3 -9.90 7.29 -10.75
N GLU A 4 -11.07 7.20 -10.10
CA GLU A 4 -11.26 6.30 -8.96
C GLU A 4 -11.18 4.84 -9.38
N GLU A 5 -11.76 4.48 -10.50
CA GLU A 5 -11.69 3.11 -10.99
C GLU A 5 -10.26 2.71 -11.34
N LEU A 6 -9.53 3.61 -11.97
CA LEU A 6 -8.14 3.37 -12.29
C LEU A 6 -7.30 3.21 -11.02
N GLU A 7 -7.54 4.07 -10.04
CA GLU A 7 -6.86 3.99 -8.75
C GLU A 7 -7.11 2.66 -8.07
N GLN A 8 -8.36 2.20 -8.06
CA GLN A 8 -8.70 0.92 -7.44
C GLN A 8 -8.04 -0.26 -8.15
N GLN A 9 -7.96 -0.21 -9.46
CA GLN A 9 -7.29 -1.27 -10.22
C GLN A 9 -5.81 -1.33 -9.88
N ILE A 10 -5.16 -0.18 -9.76
CA ILE A 10 -3.75 -0.13 -9.40
C ILE A 10 -3.53 -0.68 -8.00
N ILE A 11 -4.36 -0.26 -7.05
CA ILE A 11 -4.26 -0.73 -5.67
C ILE A 11 -4.48 -2.23 -5.60
N GLN A 12 -5.43 -2.75 -6.36
CA GLN A 12 -5.70 -4.18 -6.39
C GLN A 12 -4.51 -4.97 -6.91
N GLN A 13 -3.83 -4.47 -7.92
CA GLN A 13 -2.61 -5.08 -8.41
C GLN A 13 -1.50 -5.09 -7.35
N ILE A 14 -1.40 -4.00 -6.61
CA ILE A 14 -0.42 -3.92 -5.52
C ILE A 14 -0.75 -4.96 -4.45
N GLU A 15 -2.02 -5.13 -4.10
CA GLU A 15 -2.43 -6.13 -3.11
C GLU A 15 -2.03 -7.55 -3.55
N VAL A 16 -2.24 -7.87 -4.80
CA VAL A 16 -1.86 -9.20 -5.32
C VAL A 16 -0.36 -9.41 -5.21
N LEU A 17 0.42 -8.40 -5.57
CA LEU A 17 1.87 -8.49 -5.48
C LEU A 17 2.35 -8.62 -4.03
N VAL A 18 1.70 -7.92 -3.12
CA VAL A 18 2.02 -8.02 -1.69
C VAL A 18 1.74 -9.42 -1.17
N GLU A 19 0.63 -10.04 -1.60
CA GLU A 19 0.34 -11.43 -1.23
C GLU A 19 1.40 -12.38 -1.75
N GLU A 20 1.89 -12.17 -2.95
CA GLU A 20 2.97 -12.98 -3.50
C GLU A 20 4.25 -12.85 -2.70
N LEU A 21 4.50 -11.68 -2.13
CA LEU A 21 5.63 -11.48 -1.22
C LEU A 21 5.41 -12.12 0.14
N GLY A 22 4.20 -12.56 0.45
CA GLY A 22 3.86 -13.08 1.76
C GLY A 22 3.72 -11.99 2.80
N GLY A 23 3.41 -10.78 2.38
CA GLY A 23 3.30 -9.63 3.26
C GLY A 23 1.86 -9.21 3.51
N THR A 24 1.74 -8.11 4.21
CA THR A 24 0.45 -7.47 4.49
C THR A 24 0.49 -6.01 4.03
N MET A 25 -0.67 -5.52 3.66
CA MET A 25 -0.82 -4.12 3.23
C MET A 25 -1.83 -3.44 4.13
N SER A 26 -1.48 -2.25 4.60
CA SER A 26 -2.35 -1.43 5.44
C SER A 26 -2.68 -0.12 4.73
N HIS A 27 -3.91 0.32 4.90
CA HIS A 27 -4.37 1.59 4.35
C HIS A 27 -4.46 2.61 5.48
N LEU A 28 -3.73 3.70 5.33
CA LEU A 28 -3.70 4.77 6.31
C LEU A 28 -4.14 6.07 5.66
N LYS A 29 -4.76 6.92 6.46
CA LYS A 29 -5.13 8.27 6.02
C LYS A 29 -4.34 9.27 6.83
N ARG A 30 -3.78 10.26 6.14
CA ARG A 30 -3.06 11.36 6.79
C ARG A 30 -3.65 12.67 6.33
N CYS A 31 -3.62 13.62 7.24
CA CYS A 31 -3.99 15.00 6.95
C CYS A 31 -2.83 15.89 7.39
N ASN A 32 -2.32 16.71 6.48
CA ASN A 32 -1.25 17.62 6.83
C ASN A 32 -1.79 18.91 7.44
N SER A 33 -0.90 19.78 7.89
CA SER A 33 -1.28 21.04 8.52
C SER A 33 -1.96 22.02 7.56
N MET A 34 -1.86 21.79 6.27
CA MET A 34 -2.50 22.61 5.24
C MET A 34 -3.86 22.09 4.83
N GLY A 35 -4.37 21.04 5.50
CA GLY A 35 -5.67 20.47 5.21
C GLY A 35 -5.70 19.49 4.06
N ARG A 36 -4.55 19.15 3.48
CA ARG A 36 -4.50 18.17 2.41
C ARG A 36 -4.61 16.77 2.99
N ARG A 37 -5.51 16.00 2.39
CA ARG A 37 -5.68 14.59 2.77
C ARG A 37 -4.88 13.72 1.83
N SER A 38 -4.16 12.78 2.39
CA SER A 38 -3.43 11.79 1.60
C SER A 38 -3.70 10.40 2.13
N LYS A 39 -3.69 9.44 1.21
CA LYS A 39 -3.77 8.03 1.55
C LYS A 39 -2.38 7.45 1.49
N VAL A 40 -2.01 6.70 2.52
CA VAL A 40 -0.72 6.06 2.61
C VAL A 40 -0.92 4.55 2.57
N LEU A 41 -0.21 3.89 1.68
CA LEU A 41 -0.19 2.44 1.63
C LEU A 41 1.09 1.96 2.30
N GLN A 42 0.93 1.18 3.36
CA GLN A 42 2.06 0.63 4.09
C GLN A 42 2.13 -0.86 3.82
N ILE A 43 3.26 -1.30 3.31
CA ILE A 43 3.50 -2.69 2.98
C ILE A 43 4.54 -3.23 3.95
N GLU A 44 4.21 -4.34 4.57
CA GLU A 44 5.10 -5.00 5.52
C GLU A 44 5.28 -6.45 5.09
N TYR A 45 6.52 -6.88 4.97
CA TYR A 45 6.84 -8.26 4.66
C TYR A 45 8.10 -8.66 5.38
N ASN A 46 8.20 -9.95 5.68
CA ASN A 46 9.33 -10.49 6.38
C ASN A 46 10.42 -10.89 5.40
N ILE A 47 11.64 -10.50 5.69
CA ILE A 47 12.80 -10.94 4.93
C ILE A 47 13.65 -11.82 5.83
N GLU A 48 14.20 -12.87 5.24
CA GLU A 48 15.16 -13.69 5.95
C GLU A 48 16.53 -13.08 5.79
N GLU A 49 17.01 -12.45 6.85
CA GLU A 49 18.38 -11.94 6.84
C GLU A 49 19.29 -13.01 7.45
N PRO A 50 20.42 -13.30 6.81
CA PRO A 50 21.38 -14.18 7.44
C PRO A 50 21.90 -13.52 8.70
N THR A 51 21.68 -14.17 9.83
CA THR A 51 22.24 -13.71 11.09
C THR A 51 23.72 -14.03 11.10
N LEU A 52 24.48 -13.00 11.26
CA LEU A 52 25.91 -13.16 11.42
C LEU A 52 26.27 -13.49 12.85
#